data_460c13beb9ce88ceab85a08fa6acfbfe
#
_entry.id   460c13beb9ce88ceab85a08fa6acfbfe
#
_cell.length_a   1.000
_cell.length_b   1.000
_cell.length_c   1.000
_cell.angle_alpha   90.00
_cell.angle_beta   90.00
_cell.angle_gamma   90.00
#
_symmetry.space_group_name_H-M   'P 1'
#
loop_
_entity.id
_entity.type
_entity.pdbx_description
1 polymer ?
#
loop_
_entity_poly.entity_id
_entity_poly.type
_entity_poly.pdbx_seq_one_letter_code
_entity_poly.pdbx_strand_id
1 'polypeptide(L)'
;MAALYYGVQRRKGFVALTGDVGTGKTLLIRCLLRMLKNSNTVWAHVFNCRLSSLEFLDYAATEFGLAASGKTKGQLLQDLSKYLFSRHQRKLTTVIVVDDAQGLSIEVLEEIRLLSNLETETEKLLQILLVGQHELDEKLDSFELRQLKQRIALRSHLEPFNLEETRSCIRHRLRCAGAPSEAHDLFADETIETVFRHTRGVARLVNTVCENALIAAFARQLTRVPPDIVDEVAYDLRLLRLNAANPSRAEYDKSNSGTATCISIADSRTADS
;
A
#
# COMPACT_ATOMS: atom_id res chain seq x y z
N MET A 1 -3.65 -3.36 -7.47
CA MET A 1 -2.37 -3.80 -8.06
C MET A 1 -2.22 -3.40 -9.53
N ALA A 2 -3.12 -3.83 -10.44
CA ALA A 2 -3.03 -3.53 -11.88
C ALA A 2 -2.90 -2.03 -12.20
N ALA A 3 -3.69 -1.16 -11.55
CA ALA A 3 -3.63 0.29 -11.74
C ALA A 3 -2.26 0.89 -11.37
N LEU A 4 -1.66 0.45 -10.25
CA LEU A 4 -0.33 0.91 -9.82
C LEU A 4 0.76 0.48 -10.81
N TYR A 5 0.74 -0.79 -11.19
CA TYR A 5 1.66 -1.32 -12.19
C TYR A 5 1.55 -0.57 -13.53
N TYR A 6 0.31 -0.37 -14.01
CA TYR A 6 0.03 0.40 -15.21
C TYR A 6 0.54 1.84 -15.10
N GLY A 7 0.30 2.51 -13.97
CA GLY A 7 0.76 3.88 -13.74
C GLY A 7 2.27 4.02 -13.87
N VAL A 8 3.02 3.10 -13.28
CA VAL A 8 4.48 3.09 -13.34
C VAL A 8 4.97 2.74 -14.77
N GLN A 9 4.44 1.69 -15.37
CA GLN A 9 4.87 1.24 -16.72
C GLN A 9 4.55 2.25 -17.81
N ARG A 10 3.42 2.94 -17.71
CA ARG A 10 3.00 3.97 -18.66
C ARG A 10 3.52 5.37 -18.32
N ARG A 11 4.46 5.46 -17.38
CA ARG A 11 5.15 6.70 -17.02
C ARG A 11 4.20 7.86 -16.74
N LYS A 12 3.14 7.57 -15.95
CA LYS A 12 2.08 8.53 -15.63
C LYS A 12 2.52 9.66 -14.68
N GLY A 13 3.73 9.59 -14.12
CA GLY A 13 4.27 10.55 -13.17
C GLY A 13 3.85 10.25 -11.75
N PHE A 14 2.76 10.85 -11.28
CA PHE A 14 2.27 10.63 -9.91
C PHE A 14 1.19 9.57 -9.83
N VAL A 15 1.34 8.70 -8.85
CA VAL A 15 0.34 7.71 -8.44
C VAL A 15 0.18 7.81 -6.91
N ALA A 16 -1.05 7.84 -6.43
CA ALA A 16 -1.35 7.82 -4.99
C ALA A 16 -2.05 6.50 -4.62
N LEU A 17 -1.61 5.91 -3.52
CA LEU A 17 -2.24 4.75 -2.88
C LEU A 17 -2.57 5.09 -1.43
N THR A 18 -3.83 5.14 -1.10
CA THR A 18 -4.30 5.39 0.25
C THR A 18 -5.05 4.20 0.82
N GLY A 19 -5.34 4.22 2.10
CA GLY A 19 -6.11 3.18 2.79
C GLY A 19 -5.81 3.17 4.28
N ASP A 20 -6.64 2.50 5.03
CA ASP A 20 -6.52 2.46 6.50
C ASP A 20 -5.26 1.73 6.99
N VAL A 21 -4.94 1.96 8.26
CA VAL A 21 -3.84 1.25 8.94
C VAL A 21 -4.10 -0.26 8.91
N GLY A 22 -3.09 -1.03 8.50
CA GLY A 22 -3.17 -2.49 8.53
C GLY A 22 -3.89 -3.14 7.35
N THR A 23 -4.35 -2.38 6.34
CA THR A 23 -4.98 -2.92 5.12
C THR A 23 -4.01 -3.64 4.18
N GLY A 24 -2.69 -3.45 4.35
CA GLY A 24 -1.68 -4.15 3.55
C GLY A 24 -1.01 -3.30 2.48
N LYS A 25 -1.08 -1.95 2.55
CA LYS A 25 -0.42 -1.03 1.60
C LYS A 25 1.04 -1.36 1.35
N THR A 26 1.84 -1.46 2.42
CA THR A 26 3.27 -1.78 2.30
C THR A 26 3.52 -3.16 1.67
N LEU A 27 2.66 -4.15 1.94
CA LEU A 27 2.75 -5.45 1.28
C LEU A 27 2.45 -5.33 -0.22
N LEU A 28 1.40 -4.56 -0.57
CA LEU A 28 1.04 -4.29 -1.97
C LEU A 28 2.20 -3.63 -2.72
N ILE A 29 2.87 -2.66 -2.09
CA ILE A 29 4.05 -2.00 -2.67
C ILE A 29 5.20 -2.99 -2.86
N ARG A 30 5.50 -3.82 -1.86
CA ARG A 30 6.54 -4.85 -2.00
C ARG A 30 6.26 -5.82 -3.16
N CYS A 31 5.00 -6.21 -3.34
CA CYS A 31 4.58 -7.03 -4.47
C CYS A 31 4.75 -6.28 -5.81
N LEU A 32 4.35 -5.00 -5.87
CA LEU A 32 4.56 -4.16 -7.04
C LEU A 32 6.05 -4.06 -7.41
N LEU A 33 6.91 -3.73 -6.44
CA LEU A 33 8.36 -3.60 -6.67
C LEU A 33 8.99 -4.92 -7.11
N ARG A 34 8.52 -6.06 -6.59
CA ARG A 34 8.95 -7.39 -7.04
C ARG A 34 8.57 -7.64 -8.51
N MET A 35 7.37 -7.26 -8.93
CA MET A 35 6.95 -7.35 -10.33
C MET A 35 7.78 -6.41 -11.23
N LEU A 36 8.11 -5.21 -10.75
CA LEU A 36 8.90 -4.22 -11.47
C LEU A 36 10.39 -4.61 -11.58
N LYS A 37 10.91 -5.45 -10.68
CA LYS A 37 12.31 -5.90 -10.71
C LYS A 37 12.72 -6.52 -12.06
N ASN A 38 11.79 -7.17 -12.73
CA ASN A 38 12.01 -7.79 -14.04
C ASN A 38 11.81 -6.84 -15.22
N SER A 39 11.48 -5.56 -14.99
CA SER A 39 11.08 -4.60 -16.03
C SER A 39 12.04 -3.42 -16.18
N ASN A 40 13.36 -3.63 -16.00
CA ASN A 40 14.35 -2.55 -16.15
C ASN A 40 14.05 -1.31 -15.29
N THR A 41 13.46 -1.50 -14.11
CA THR A 41 13.07 -0.44 -13.18
C THR A 41 14.01 -0.40 -11.99
N VAL A 42 14.46 0.78 -11.60
CA VAL A 42 15.07 1.02 -10.28
C VAL A 42 14.14 1.88 -9.45
N TRP A 43 14.25 1.73 -8.14
CA TRP A 43 13.44 2.50 -7.21
C TRP A 43 14.26 2.94 -6.00
N ALA A 44 13.90 4.11 -5.48
CA ALA A 44 14.23 4.58 -4.15
C ALA A 44 13.00 4.40 -3.25
N HIS A 45 13.19 3.94 -2.01
CA HIS A 45 12.10 3.74 -1.08
C HIS A 45 12.29 4.57 0.18
N VAL A 46 11.53 5.63 0.31
CA VAL A 46 11.57 6.55 1.44
C VAL A 46 10.57 6.10 2.50
N PHE A 47 11.08 5.67 3.65
CA PHE A 47 10.27 5.22 4.79
C PHE A 47 10.11 6.28 5.88
N ASN A 48 11.03 7.24 5.95
CA ASN A 48 10.99 8.28 6.95
C ASN A 48 10.33 9.54 6.37
N CYS A 49 9.17 9.88 6.90
CA CYS A 49 8.41 11.03 6.44
C CYS A 49 8.56 12.27 7.32
N ARG A 50 9.57 12.32 8.21
CA ARG A 50 9.92 13.50 9.01
C ARG A 50 11.22 14.16 8.53
N LEU A 51 11.43 14.14 7.23
CA LEU A 51 12.61 14.74 6.59
C LEU A 51 12.29 16.18 6.18
N SER A 52 13.30 17.05 6.23
CA SER A 52 13.29 18.32 5.52
C SER A 52 13.45 18.11 4.01
N SER A 53 13.20 19.13 3.20
CA SER A 53 13.36 19.04 1.73
C SER A 53 14.79 18.65 1.31
N LEU A 54 15.81 19.12 2.03
CA LEU A 54 17.20 18.75 1.75
C LEU A 54 17.49 17.29 2.10
N GLU A 55 17.06 16.85 3.28
CA GLU A 55 17.22 15.47 3.72
C GLU A 55 16.46 14.48 2.82
N PHE A 56 15.29 14.85 2.32
CA PHE A 56 14.54 14.04 1.35
C PHE A 56 15.33 13.85 0.05
N LEU A 57 15.91 14.92 -0.48
CA LEU A 57 16.72 14.85 -1.71
C LEU A 57 18.01 14.06 -1.49
N ASP A 58 18.68 14.25 -0.35
CA ASP A 58 19.87 13.51 0.04
C ASP A 58 19.56 11.99 0.12
N TYR A 59 18.48 11.65 0.81
CA TYR A 59 18.02 10.27 0.95
C TYR A 59 17.70 9.65 -0.41
N ALA A 60 16.90 10.33 -1.23
CA ALA A 60 16.54 9.83 -2.55
C ALA A 60 17.76 9.65 -3.47
N ALA A 61 18.71 10.60 -3.45
CA ALA A 61 19.95 10.49 -4.20
C ALA A 61 20.80 9.30 -3.74
N THR A 62 20.93 9.11 -2.42
CA THR A 62 21.67 7.99 -1.82
C THR A 62 21.07 6.64 -2.22
N GLU A 63 19.73 6.49 -2.16
CA GLU A 63 19.02 5.28 -2.58
C GLU A 63 19.24 4.96 -4.07
N PHE A 64 19.45 5.96 -4.91
CA PHE A 64 19.83 5.76 -6.31
C PHE A 64 21.33 5.52 -6.52
N GLY A 65 22.12 5.47 -5.46
CA GLY A 65 23.57 5.25 -5.51
C GLY A 65 24.38 6.47 -5.89
N LEU A 66 23.81 7.68 -5.74
CA LEU A 66 24.53 8.92 -5.97
C LEU A 66 25.24 9.39 -4.70
N ALA A 67 26.42 9.99 -4.86
CA ALA A 67 27.10 10.63 -3.74
C ALA A 67 26.30 11.87 -3.32
N ALA A 68 25.75 11.89 -2.12
CA ALA A 68 24.86 12.96 -1.67
C ALA A 68 25.46 13.78 -0.51
N SER A 69 26.26 13.17 0.36
CA SER A 69 26.81 13.79 1.56
C SER A 69 27.54 15.10 1.30
N GLY A 70 27.19 16.14 2.05
CA GLY A 70 27.82 17.47 1.98
C GLY A 70 27.42 18.32 0.77
N LYS A 71 26.47 17.87 -0.05
CA LYS A 71 25.99 18.63 -1.20
C LYS A 71 24.87 19.60 -0.83
N THR A 72 24.84 20.71 -1.56
CA THR A 72 23.72 21.65 -1.48
C THR A 72 22.50 21.10 -2.24
N LYS A 73 21.32 21.61 -1.92
CA LYS A 73 20.07 21.28 -2.63
C LYS A 73 20.20 21.39 -4.14
N GLY A 74 20.83 22.47 -4.63
CA GLY A 74 21.03 22.68 -6.07
C GLY A 74 21.92 21.62 -6.72
N GLN A 75 22.98 21.19 -6.04
CA GLN A 75 23.84 20.12 -6.50
C GLN A 75 23.12 18.77 -6.55
N LEU A 76 22.33 18.44 -5.53
CA LEU A 76 21.52 17.22 -5.51
C LEU A 76 20.49 17.18 -6.64
N LEU A 77 19.81 18.29 -6.89
CA LEU A 77 18.84 18.40 -8.01
C LEU A 77 19.52 18.23 -9.36
N GLN A 78 20.72 18.81 -9.56
CA GLN A 78 21.49 18.63 -10.79
C GLN A 78 21.92 17.19 -11.00
N ASP A 79 22.41 16.53 -9.96
CA ASP A 79 22.86 15.14 -10.03
C ASP A 79 21.70 14.19 -10.28
N LEU A 80 20.57 14.39 -9.57
CA LEU A 80 19.34 13.66 -9.84
C LEU A 80 18.87 13.85 -11.28
N SER A 81 18.86 15.08 -11.78
CA SER A 81 18.45 15.38 -13.16
C SER A 81 19.33 14.63 -14.18
N LYS A 82 20.65 14.72 -14.05
CA LYS A 82 21.60 14.00 -14.91
C LYS A 82 21.39 12.48 -14.85
N TYR A 83 21.21 11.96 -13.64
CA TYR A 83 20.95 10.54 -13.42
C TYR A 83 19.67 10.09 -14.12
N LEU A 84 18.56 10.77 -13.89
CA LEU A 84 17.26 10.46 -14.48
C LEU A 84 17.28 10.52 -16.00
N PHE A 85 17.94 11.54 -16.57
CA PHE A 85 18.11 11.67 -18.02
C PHE A 85 18.93 10.51 -18.60
N SER A 86 20.07 10.16 -17.98
CA SER A 86 20.89 9.01 -18.37
C SER A 86 20.12 7.70 -18.34
N ARG A 87 19.29 7.52 -17.31
CA ARG A 87 18.41 6.35 -17.16
C ARG A 87 17.39 6.28 -18.29
N HIS A 88 16.75 7.42 -18.58
CA HIS A 88 15.74 7.53 -19.63
C HIS A 88 16.31 7.20 -21.01
N GLN A 89 17.51 7.70 -21.35
CA GLN A 89 18.20 7.37 -22.61
C GLN A 89 18.39 5.86 -22.80
N ARG A 90 18.57 5.12 -21.71
CA ARG A 90 18.68 3.66 -21.69
C ARG A 90 17.33 2.95 -21.64
N LYS A 91 16.20 3.69 -21.77
CA LYS A 91 14.83 3.17 -21.64
C LYS A 91 14.53 2.50 -20.28
N LEU A 92 15.26 2.93 -19.24
CA LEU A 92 15.08 2.44 -17.89
C LEU A 92 14.07 3.32 -17.14
N THR A 93 13.23 2.72 -16.32
CA THR A 93 12.25 3.42 -15.49
C THR A 93 12.82 3.70 -14.11
N THR A 94 12.58 4.90 -13.59
CA THR A 94 12.99 5.29 -12.23
C THR A 94 11.76 5.64 -11.41
N VAL A 95 11.68 5.10 -10.20
CA VAL A 95 10.53 5.26 -9.30
C VAL A 95 11.01 5.76 -7.94
N ILE A 96 10.33 6.71 -7.35
CA ILE A 96 10.40 7.01 -5.91
C ILE A 96 9.11 6.50 -5.28
N VAL A 97 9.23 5.67 -4.27
CA VAL A 97 8.14 5.24 -3.40
C VAL A 97 8.28 5.97 -2.07
N VAL A 98 7.26 6.69 -1.68
CA VAL A 98 7.19 7.35 -0.37
C VAL A 98 6.10 6.66 0.43
N ASP A 99 6.49 5.86 1.41
CA ASP A 99 5.56 5.19 2.32
C ASP A 99 5.27 6.11 3.53
N ASP A 100 4.07 6.02 4.09
CA ASP A 100 3.57 6.91 5.16
C ASP A 100 3.63 8.41 4.80
N ALA A 101 3.37 8.74 3.53
CA ALA A 101 3.49 10.09 2.98
C ALA A 101 2.61 11.15 3.67
N GLN A 102 1.59 10.75 4.45
CA GLN A 102 0.82 11.67 5.31
C GLN A 102 1.71 12.39 6.35
N GLY A 103 2.85 11.79 6.71
CA GLY A 103 3.83 12.37 7.63
C GLY A 103 4.70 13.48 7.04
N LEU A 104 4.78 13.60 5.70
CA LEU A 104 5.56 14.64 5.04
C LEU A 104 4.96 16.03 5.29
N SER A 105 5.82 17.05 5.41
CA SER A 105 5.38 18.44 5.40
C SER A 105 4.89 18.86 4.00
N ILE A 106 4.09 19.93 3.94
CA ILE A 106 3.66 20.54 2.66
C ILE A 106 4.86 20.95 1.83
N GLU A 107 5.90 21.47 2.45
CA GLU A 107 7.15 21.89 1.81
C GLU A 107 7.85 20.73 1.08
N VAL A 108 7.90 19.54 1.70
CA VAL A 108 8.49 18.35 1.09
C VAL A 108 7.62 17.83 -0.05
N LEU A 109 6.30 17.84 0.11
CA LEU A 109 5.37 17.46 -0.96
C LEU A 109 5.47 18.39 -2.18
N GLU A 110 5.67 19.71 -1.95
CA GLU A 110 5.94 20.64 -3.03
C GLU A 110 7.33 20.41 -3.69
N GLU A 111 8.35 20.04 -2.92
CA GLU A 111 9.63 19.62 -3.48
C GLU A 111 9.50 18.39 -4.37
N ILE A 112 8.76 17.39 -3.91
CA ILE A 112 8.45 16.17 -4.69
C ILE A 112 7.69 16.56 -5.98
N ARG A 113 6.76 17.51 -5.91
CA ARG A 113 6.07 18.04 -7.09
C ARG A 113 7.05 18.68 -8.07
N LEU A 114 8.02 19.46 -7.58
CA LEU A 114 9.04 20.09 -8.42
C LEU A 114 9.94 19.07 -9.10
N LEU A 115 10.30 17.96 -8.43
CA LEU A 115 11.04 16.85 -9.06
C LEU A 115 10.28 16.25 -10.25
N SER A 116 8.96 16.25 -10.24
CA SER A 116 8.16 15.76 -11.36
C SER A 116 8.21 16.63 -12.61
N ASN A 117 8.76 17.85 -12.53
CA ASN A 117 9.05 18.70 -13.70
C ASN A 117 10.23 18.19 -14.54
N LEU A 118 10.98 17.21 -14.00
CA LEU A 118 12.02 16.53 -14.76
C LEU A 118 11.36 15.60 -15.79
N GLU A 119 11.20 16.12 -16.98
CA GLU A 119 10.52 15.47 -18.10
C GLU A 119 11.22 15.76 -19.42
N THR A 120 10.96 14.91 -20.41
CA THR A 120 11.23 15.20 -21.82
C THR A 120 9.97 15.81 -22.44
N GLU A 121 10.00 16.12 -23.74
CA GLU A 121 8.81 16.60 -24.45
C GLU A 121 7.62 15.62 -24.40
N THR A 122 7.87 14.33 -24.18
CA THR A 122 6.86 13.28 -24.30
C THR A 122 6.66 12.45 -23.02
N GLU A 123 7.64 12.40 -22.11
CA GLU A 123 7.60 11.46 -20.98
C GLU A 123 8.15 12.05 -19.68
N LYS A 124 7.57 11.62 -18.57
CA LYS A 124 8.09 11.87 -17.22
C LYS A 124 9.30 10.98 -16.94
N LEU A 125 10.43 11.60 -16.54
CA LEU A 125 11.66 10.88 -16.21
C LEU A 125 11.56 10.09 -14.89
N LEU A 126 10.75 10.60 -13.95
CA LEU A 126 10.57 10.06 -12.62
C LEU A 126 9.10 9.68 -12.38
N GLN A 127 8.89 8.49 -11.85
CA GLN A 127 7.59 8.05 -11.37
C GLN A 127 7.56 8.18 -9.86
N ILE A 128 6.50 8.73 -9.30
CA ILE A 128 6.38 8.99 -7.87
C ILE A 128 5.13 8.29 -7.37
N LEU A 129 5.34 7.39 -6.40
CA LEU A 129 4.27 6.65 -5.75
C LEU A 129 4.15 7.14 -4.30
N LEU A 130 3.11 7.91 -4.03
CA LEU A 130 2.76 8.36 -2.69
C LEU A 130 1.85 7.31 -2.04
N VAL A 131 2.26 6.78 -0.91
CA VAL A 131 1.52 5.77 -0.16
C VAL A 131 1.22 6.31 1.21
N GLY A 132 -0.03 6.25 1.65
CA GLY A 132 -0.40 6.83 2.93
C GLY A 132 -1.73 6.35 3.48
N GLN A 133 -2.10 6.93 4.60
CA GLN A 133 -3.39 6.73 5.23
C GLN A 133 -4.40 7.74 4.69
N HIS A 134 -5.61 7.73 5.22
CA HIS A 134 -6.68 8.64 4.79
C HIS A 134 -6.28 10.13 4.93
N GLU A 135 -5.46 10.46 5.93
CA GLU A 135 -4.94 11.81 6.14
C GLU A 135 -4.08 12.31 4.97
N LEU A 136 -3.53 11.39 4.16
CA LEU A 136 -2.84 11.78 2.93
C LEU A 136 -3.83 12.33 1.90
N ASP A 137 -5.02 11.72 1.75
CA ASP A 137 -6.05 12.23 0.83
C ASP A 137 -6.52 13.61 1.26
N GLU A 138 -6.81 13.82 2.55
CA GLU A 138 -7.19 15.12 3.10
C GLU A 138 -6.10 16.18 2.84
N LYS A 139 -4.84 15.82 3.08
CA LYS A 139 -3.69 16.70 2.84
C LYS A 139 -3.54 17.05 1.35
N LEU A 140 -3.66 16.07 0.46
CA LEU A 140 -3.58 16.27 -0.99
C LEU A 140 -4.77 17.10 -1.53
N ASP A 141 -5.88 17.12 -0.84
CA ASP A 141 -7.08 17.89 -1.19
C ASP A 141 -7.04 19.32 -0.64
N SER A 142 -6.03 19.65 0.17
CA SER A 142 -5.85 21.01 0.69
C SER A 142 -5.55 22.01 -0.43
N PHE A 143 -5.86 23.29 -0.15
CA PHE A 143 -5.61 24.37 -1.11
C PHE A 143 -4.12 24.55 -1.45
N GLU A 144 -3.26 24.35 -0.46
CA GLU A 144 -1.81 24.48 -0.60
C GLU A 144 -1.25 23.48 -1.63
N LEU A 145 -1.80 22.27 -1.68
CA LEU A 145 -1.33 21.20 -2.56
C LEU A 145 -2.15 21.04 -3.85
N ARG A 146 -2.97 22.03 -4.21
CA ARG A 146 -3.80 21.98 -5.43
C ARG A 146 -3.02 21.69 -6.71
N GLN A 147 -1.77 22.17 -6.80
CA GLN A 147 -0.90 21.91 -7.95
C GLN A 147 -0.39 20.48 -8.00
N LEU A 148 -0.07 19.89 -6.84
CA LEU A 148 0.29 18.47 -6.72
C LEU A 148 -0.90 17.58 -7.03
N LYS A 149 -2.09 17.92 -6.49
CA LYS A 149 -3.34 17.20 -6.76
C LYS A 149 -3.62 17.05 -8.25
N GLN A 150 -3.43 18.11 -9.04
CA GLN A 150 -3.65 18.10 -10.49
C GLN A 150 -2.67 17.21 -11.26
N ARG A 151 -1.53 16.86 -10.66
CA ARG A 151 -0.50 16.00 -11.28
C ARG A 151 -0.68 14.52 -10.97
N ILE A 152 -1.54 14.18 -10.01
CA ILE A 152 -1.81 12.79 -9.64
C ILE A 152 -2.67 12.18 -10.76
N ALA A 153 -2.05 11.34 -11.56
CA ALA A 153 -2.71 10.68 -12.69
C ALA A 153 -3.61 9.51 -12.28
N LEU A 154 -3.26 8.85 -11.17
CA LEU A 154 -4.03 7.71 -10.66
C LEU A 154 -4.10 7.78 -9.13
N ARG A 155 -5.31 7.65 -8.60
CA ARG A 155 -5.58 7.45 -7.17
C ARG A 155 -6.19 6.06 -6.98
N SER A 156 -5.66 5.32 -6.04
CA SER A 156 -6.19 4.01 -5.66
C SER A 156 -6.40 4.01 -4.16
N HIS A 157 -7.54 3.53 -3.73
CA HIS A 157 -7.82 3.31 -2.31
C HIS A 157 -7.80 1.82 -2.02
N LEU A 158 -7.15 1.42 -0.92
CA LEU A 158 -7.09 0.03 -0.47
C LEU A 158 -8.04 -0.14 0.72
N GLU A 159 -9.15 -0.77 0.45
CA GLU A 159 -10.16 -1.09 1.45
C GLU A 159 -9.79 -2.33 2.27
N PRO A 160 -10.30 -2.47 3.49
CA PRO A 160 -10.28 -3.73 4.21
C PRO A 160 -10.94 -4.85 3.40
N PHE A 161 -10.55 -6.09 3.64
CA PHE A 161 -11.16 -7.26 3.01
C PHE A 161 -12.66 -7.35 3.32
N ASN A 162 -13.45 -7.77 2.35
CA ASN A 162 -14.79 -8.28 2.62
C ASN A 162 -14.71 -9.71 3.23
N LEU A 163 -15.86 -10.31 3.55
CA LEU A 163 -15.90 -11.64 4.18
C LEU A 163 -15.25 -12.71 3.29
N GLU A 164 -15.53 -12.71 1.97
CA GLU A 164 -14.99 -13.69 1.03
C GLU A 164 -13.47 -13.52 0.84
N GLU A 165 -13.01 -12.28 0.79
CA GLU A 165 -11.58 -11.97 0.71
C GLU A 165 -10.86 -12.36 2.02
N THR A 166 -11.49 -12.14 3.17
CA THR A 166 -10.98 -12.60 4.48
C THR A 166 -10.86 -14.12 4.51
N ARG A 167 -11.89 -14.83 4.06
CA ARG A 167 -11.89 -16.30 3.93
C ARG A 167 -10.75 -16.76 3.03
N SER A 168 -10.63 -16.16 1.86
CA SER A 168 -9.58 -16.47 0.89
C SER A 168 -8.19 -16.20 1.43
N CYS A 169 -8.01 -15.10 2.17
CA CYS A 169 -6.76 -14.73 2.81
C CYS A 169 -6.33 -15.77 3.85
N ILE A 170 -7.23 -16.15 4.77
CA ILE A 170 -6.95 -17.13 5.82
C ILE A 170 -6.56 -18.48 5.18
N ARG A 171 -7.38 -18.98 4.26
CA ARG A 171 -7.11 -20.24 3.55
C ARG A 171 -5.81 -20.23 2.77
N HIS A 172 -5.50 -19.11 2.09
CA HIS A 172 -4.24 -18.95 1.35
C HIS A 172 -3.04 -19.00 2.30
N ARG A 173 -3.09 -18.32 3.44
CA ARG A 173 -2.00 -18.30 4.42
C ARG A 173 -1.75 -19.67 5.03
N LEU A 174 -2.80 -20.42 5.37
CA LEU A 174 -2.69 -21.80 5.85
C LEU A 174 -1.98 -22.68 4.82
N ARG A 175 -2.37 -22.59 3.56
CA ARG A 175 -1.69 -23.33 2.47
C ARG A 175 -0.22 -22.95 2.33
N CYS A 176 0.10 -21.66 2.39
CA CYS A 176 1.50 -21.19 2.34
C CYS A 176 2.33 -21.67 3.54
N ALA A 177 1.69 -21.90 4.69
CA ALA A 177 2.32 -22.46 5.88
C ALA A 177 2.48 -24.00 5.81
N GLY A 178 2.07 -24.64 4.72
CA GLY A 178 2.19 -26.10 4.54
C GLY A 178 1.04 -26.89 5.13
N ALA A 179 -0.08 -26.25 5.46
CA ALA A 179 -1.26 -26.96 5.95
C ALA A 179 -1.80 -27.88 4.83
N PRO A 180 -2.09 -29.18 5.16
CA PRO A 180 -2.65 -30.12 4.21
C PRO A 180 -4.02 -29.64 3.69
N SER A 181 -4.46 -30.18 2.55
CA SER A 181 -5.74 -29.80 1.91
C SER A 181 -6.95 -29.95 2.85
N GLU A 182 -6.87 -30.88 3.80
CA GLU A 182 -7.87 -31.16 4.83
C GLU A 182 -7.89 -30.11 5.96
N ALA A 183 -6.84 -29.29 6.09
CA ALA A 183 -6.78 -28.19 7.05
C ALA A 183 -7.70 -27.00 6.70
N HIS A 184 -8.52 -27.12 5.64
CA HIS A 184 -9.65 -26.19 5.44
C HIS A 184 -10.59 -26.16 6.67
N ASP A 185 -10.63 -27.24 7.43
CA ASP A 185 -11.43 -27.35 8.64
C ASP A 185 -10.82 -26.71 9.89
N LEU A 186 -9.56 -26.26 9.82
CA LEU A 186 -8.89 -25.63 10.97
C LEU A 186 -9.62 -24.36 11.42
N PHE A 187 -10.09 -23.56 10.43
CA PHE A 187 -11.00 -22.45 10.61
C PHE A 187 -12.25 -22.74 9.80
N ALA A 188 -13.30 -23.24 10.45
CA ALA A 188 -14.61 -23.42 9.81
C ALA A 188 -15.19 -22.06 9.38
N ASP A 189 -16.16 -22.06 8.47
CA ASP A 189 -16.74 -20.83 7.95
C ASP A 189 -17.32 -19.94 9.06
N GLU A 190 -17.97 -20.51 10.07
CA GLU A 190 -18.48 -19.81 11.25
C GLU A 190 -17.34 -19.12 12.05
N THR A 191 -16.19 -19.79 12.18
CA THR A 191 -15.01 -19.21 12.83
C THR A 191 -14.46 -18.05 12.02
N ILE A 192 -14.42 -18.18 10.68
CA ILE A 192 -13.98 -17.10 9.78
C ILE A 192 -14.93 -15.90 9.85
N GLU A 193 -16.24 -16.13 9.94
CA GLU A 193 -17.24 -15.06 10.14
C GLU A 193 -17.00 -14.33 11.47
N THR A 194 -16.66 -15.06 12.52
CA THR A 194 -16.32 -14.49 13.81
C THR A 194 -15.03 -13.64 13.73
N VAL A 195 -13.99 -14.15 13.04
CA VAL A 195 -12.77 -13.35 12.75
C VAL A 195 -13.12 -12.07 12.00
N PHE A 196 -13.92 -12.18 10.93
CA PHE A 196 -14.34 -11.01 10.16
C PHE A 196 -15.13 -10.00 11.00
N ARG A 197 -16.06 -10.46 11.83
CA ARG A 197 -16.86 -9.61 12.72
C ARG A 197 -15.99 -8.76 13.64
N HIS A 198 -14.91 -9.31 14.20
CA HIS A 198 -14.01 -8.58 15.10
C HIS A 198 -12.99 -7.72 14.38
N THR A 199 -12.50 -8.15 13.22
CA THR A 199 -11.41 -7.50 12.50
C THR A 199 -11.87 -6.53 11.42
N ARG A 200 -13.15 -6.60 11.03
CA ARG A 200 -13.71 -5.84 9.89
C ARG A 200 -12.89 -6.00 8.61
N GLY A 201 -12.23 -7.15 8.44
CA GLY A 201 -11.39 -7.44 7.29
C GLY A 201 -10.06 -6.68 7.23
N VAL A 202 -9.65 -5.99 8.29
CA VAL A 202 -8.33 -5.35 8.35
C VAL A 202 -7.24 -6.43 8.37
N ALA A 203 -6.47 -6.54 7.30
CA ALA A 203 -5.53 -7.63 7.05
C ALA A 203 -4.56 -7.91 8.22
N ARG A 204 -4.06 -6.86 8.88
CA ARG A 204 -3.20 -6.99 10.06
C ARG A 204 -3.95 -7.62 11.22
N LEU A 205 -5.18 -7.18 11.50
CA LEU A 205 -5.99 -7.71 12.58
C LEU A 205 -6.40 -9.14 12.31
N VAL A 206 -6.80 -9.47 11.07
CA VAL A 206 -7.09 -10.86 10.66
C VAL A 206 -5.91 -11.77 10.98
N ASN A 207 -4.69 -11.35 10.61
CA ASN A 207 -3.50 -12.14 10.91
C ASN A 207 -3.27 -12.31 12.41
N THR A 208 -3.33 -11.20 13.17
CA THR A 208 -3.08 -11.22 14.61
C THR A 208 -4.10 -12.08 15.33
N VAL A 209 -5.38 -11.98 15.02
CA VAL A 209 -6.44 -12.77 15.63
C VAL A 209 -6.27 -14.25 15.27
N CYS A 210 -6.05 -14.58 14.01
CA CYS A 210 -5.86 -15.99 13.60
C CYS A 210 -4.62 -16.62 14.24
N GLU A 211 -3.50 -15.89 14.33
CA GLU A 211 -2.28 -16.40 14.98
C GLU A 211 -2.50 -16.69 16.46
N ASN A 212 -3.09 -15.75 17.21
CA ASN A 212 -3.36 -15.95 18.63
C ASN A 212 -4.42 -17.05 18.86
N ALA A 213 -5.43 -17.15 17.98
CA ALA A 213 -6.43 -18.21 18.06
C ALA A 213 -5.83 -19.59 17.82
N LEU A 214 -4.87 -19.72 16.90
CA LEU A 214 -4.10 -20.95 16.68
C LEU A 214 -3.27 -21.33 17.91
N ILE A 215 -2.59 -20.37 18.53
CA ILE A 215 -1.81 -20.58 19.75
C ILE A 215 -2.72 -21.06 20.89
N ALA A 216 -3.87 -20.40 21.09
CA ALA A 216 -4.82 -20.76 22.12
C ALA A 216 -5.44 -22.17 21.91
N ALA A 217 -5.79 -22.49 20.65
CA ALA A 217 -6.30 -23.82 20.29
C ALA A 217 -5.23 -24.92 20.51
N PHE A 218 -3.98 -24.64 20.13
CA PHE A 218 -2.87 -25.55 20.35
C PHE A 218 -2.62 -25.81 21.83
N ALA A 219 -2.63 -24.77 22.67
CA ALA A 219 -2.47 -24.91 24.13
C ALA A 219 -3.58 -25.76 24.77
N ARG A 220 -4.78 -25.77 24.19
CA ARG A 220 -5.92 -26.56 24.61
C ARG A 220 -6.01 -27.93 23.91
N GLN A 221 -5.02 -28.30 23.10
CA GLN A 221 -4.96 -29.54 22.32
C GLN A 221 -6.19 -29.75 21.40
N LEU A 222 -6.73 -28.64 20.86
CA LEU A 222 -7.85 -28.69 19.93
C LEU A 222 -7.34 -28.94 18.52
N THR A 223 -8.07 -29.70 17.73
CA THR A 223 -7.78 -29.97 16.32
C THR A 223 -8.34 -28.90 15.37
N ARG A 224 -9.21 -28.03 15.87
CA ARG A 224 -9.86 -26.93 15.16
C ARG A 224 -9.91 -25.70 16.05
N VAL A 225 -10.04 -24.54 15.43
CA VAL A 225 -10.26 -23.28 16.15
C VAL A 225 -11.76 -22.99 16.18
N PRO A 226 -12.44 -23.16 17.32
CA PRO A 226 -13.85 -22.82 17.42
C PRO A 226 -14.05 -21.30 17.59
N PRO A 227 -15.28 -20.78 17.30
CA PRO A 227 -15.57 -19.34 17.37
C PRO A 227 -15.34 -18.69 18.73
N ASP A 228 -15.59 -19.42 19.83
CA ASP A 228 -15.40 -18.93 21.21
C ASP A 228 -13.93 -18.57 21.52
N ILE A 229 -12.96 -19.32 20.99
CA ILE A 229 -11.55 -18.96 21.08
C ILE A 229 -11.26 -17.64 20.37
N VAL A 230 -11.89 -17.41 19.21
CA VAL A 230 -11.74 -16.15 18.48
C VAL A 230 -12.34 -14.98 19.28
N ASP A 231 -13.51 -15.18 19.90
CA ASP A 231 -14.14 -14.18 20.76
C ASP A 231 -13.27 -13.86 21.99
N GLU A 232 -12.69 -14.87 22.64
CA GLU A 232 -11.74 -14.69 23.76
C GLU A 232 -10.50 -13.90 23.34
N VAL A 233 -9.86 -14.30 22.25
CA VAL A 233 -8.69 -13.60 21.70
C VAL A 233 -9.02 -12.15 21.33
N ALA A 234 -10.18 -11.91 20.71
CA ALA A 234 -10.62 -10.56 20.37
C ALA A 234 -10.86 -9.69 21.60
N TYR A 235 -11.34 -10.30 22.69
CA TYR A 235 -11.49 -9.62 23.98
C TYR A 235 -10.12 -9.26 24.59
N ASP A 236 -9.17 -10.19 24.61
CA ASP A 236 -7.81 -9.97 25.13
C ASP A 236 -7.06 -8.91 24.34
N LEU A 237 -7.22 -8.89 23.03
CA LEU A 237 -6.69 -7.87 22.13
C LEU A 237 -7.46 -6.53 22.20
N ARG A 238 -8.50 -6.43 23.01
CA ARG A 238 -9.37 -5.23 23.20
C ARG A 238 -10.00 -4.72 21.91
N LEU A 239 -10.25 -5.59 20.93
CA LEU A 239 -10.82 -5.20 19.64
C LEU A 239 -12.28 -4.73 19.76
N LEU A 240 -13.01 -5.20 20.78
CA LEU A 240 -14.39 -4.78 21.07
C LEU A 240 -14.52 -3.28 21.39
N ARG A 241 -13.48 -2.66 21.96
CA ARG A 241 -13.47 -1.21 22.26
C ARG A 241 -13.20 -0.35 21.03
N LEU A 242 -12.46 -0.85 20.05
CA LEU A 242 -12.18 -0.13 18.80
C LEU A 242 -13.45 0.01 17.94
N ASN A 243 -14.37 -0.94 18.05
CA ASN A 243 -15.65 -0.92 17.33
C ASN A 243 -16.67 0.11 17.89
N ALA A 244 -16.53 0.51 19.15
CA ALA A 244 -17.42 1.46 19.81
C ALA A 244 -16.98 2.93 19.65
N ALA A 245 -15.72 3.18 19.28
CA ALA A 245 -15.12 4.52 19.31
C ALA A 245 -15.15 5.30 17.98
N ASN A 246 -15.70 4.73 16.90
CA ASN A 246 -15.70 5.41 15.60
C ASN A 246 -17.10 5.46 14.93
N PRO A 247 -18.01 6.33 15.42
CA PRO A 247 -19.33 6.51 14.83
C PRO A 247 -19.34 7.32 13.51
N SER A 248 -18.24 8.00 13.16
CA SER A 248 -18.19 8.93 12.02
C SER A 248 -18.12 8.25 10.63
N ARG A 249 -18.00 6.93 10.56
CA ARG A 249 -17.90 6.20 9.27
C ARG A 249 -19.26 5.87 8.63
N ALA A 250 -20.33 5.89 9.39
CA ALA A 250 -21.67 5.59 8.87
C ALA A 250 -22.27 6.69 7.97
N GLU A 251 -21.73 7.90 8.02
CA GLU A 251 -22.19 9.02 7.21
C GLU A 251 -21.44 9.16 5.87
N TYR A 252 -20.20 8.66 5.79
CA TYR A 252 -19.40 8.75 4.58
C TYR A 252 -19.85 7.77 3.47
N ASP A 253 -20.36 6.61 3.83
CA ASP A 253 -20.89 5.61 2.88
C ASP A 253 -22.17 6.06 2.16
N LYS A 254 -22.89 7.04 2.71
CA LYS A 254 -24.12 7.56 2.09
C LYS A 254 -23.88 8.64 1.03
N SER A 255 -22.72 9.28 1.02
CA SER A 255 -22.43 10.38 0.08
C SER A 255 -21.65 9.95 -1.18
N ASN A 256 -21.12 8.74 -1.23
CA ASN A 256 -20.23 8.30 -2.32
C ASN A 256 -20.73 7.10 -3.15
N SER A 257 -22.06 6.85 -3.16
CA SER A 257 -22.68 5.82 -4.00
C SER A 257 -22.92 6.28 -5.46
N GLY A 258 -22.02 7.10 -5.98
CA GLY A 258 -22.00 7.54 -7.38
C GLY A 258 -20.76 7.03 -8.09
N THR A 259 -20.94 5.96 -8.89
CA THR A 259 -20.07 5.48 -9.98
C THR A 259 -18.60 5.19 -9.66
N ALA A 260 -18.33 4.05 -9.04
CA ALA A 260 -17.06 3.35 -9.17
C ALA A 260 -17.31 2.04 -9.94
N THR A 261 -16.84 1.98 -11.18
CA THR A 261 -16.89 0.77 -12.00
C THR A 261 -15.94 -0.27 -11.41
N CYS A 262 -16.48 -1.26 -10.72
CA CYS A 262 -15.74 -2.46 -10.32
C CYS A 262 -15.33 -3.23 -11.57
N ILE A 263 -14.03 -3.29 -11.88
CA ILE A 263 -13.49 -4.29 -12.82
C ILE A 263 -13.22 -5.55 -12.02
N SER A 264 -14.14 -6.52 -12.16
CA SER A 264 -14.00 -7.88 -11.69
C SER A 264 -12.82 -8.56 -12.41
N ILE A 265 -11.86 -9.07 -11.66
CA ILE A 265 -10.83 -9.98 -12.18
C ILE A 265 -11.37 -11.40 -12.00
N ALA A 266 -12.09 -11.88 -13.01
CA ALA A 266 -12.34 -13.30 -13.19
C ALA A 266 -11.79 -13.74 -14.56
N ASP A 267 -10.99 -14.80 -14.53
CA ASP A 267 -10.62 -15.72 -15.59
C ASP A 267 -9.99 -15.20 -16.90
N SER A 268 -8.69 -15.46 -17.00
CA SER A 268 -8.06 -15.84 -18.27
C SER A 268 -7.07 -17.01 -18.04
N ARG A 269 -7.61 -18.21 -17.90
CA ARG A 269 -6.91 -19.46 -18.23
C ARG A 269 -7.83 -20.24 -19.15
N THR A 270 -7.55 -20.18 -20.46
CA THR A 270 -7.63 -21.29 -21.42
C THR A 270 -7.39 -20.78 -22.83
N ALA A 271 -6.62 -21.56 -23.56
CA ALA A 271 -6.29 -21.56 -24.99
C ALA A 271 -4.94 -20.91 -25.31
N ASP A 272 -3.90 -21.72 -25.49
CA ASP A 272 -3.63 -22.28 -26.81
C ASP A 272 -2.63 -23.45 -26.75
N SER A 273 -2.95 -24.39 -27.63
CA SER A 273 -2.29 -25.60 -28.03
C SER A 273 -0.85 -25.44 -28.48
#